data_2a536cca7e5c06a5b0504cd78da5b7a7
#
_entry.id   2a536cca7e5c06a5b0504cd78da5b7a7
#
_cell.length_a   1.000
_cell.length_b   1.000
_cell.length_c   1.000
_cell.angle_alpha   90.00
_cell.angle_beta   90.00
_cell.angle_gamma   90.00
#
_symmetry.space_group_name_H-M   'P 1'
#
loop_
_entity.id
_entity.type
_entity.pdbx_description
1 polymer ?
#
loop_
_entity_poly.entity_id
_entity_poly.type
_entity_poly.pdbx_seq_one_letter_code
_entity_poly.pdbx_strand_id
1 'polypeptide(L)'
;MTRRDPMSMSTTWLAAAALLAGLCAPGAAWAQTQLRVFSGGTNQRPDLMRVLFDQYQKQNPGVTITIETGGATSELQRQYLSTVLNAKDASIDLYMIDIVNPAQYFGAGWLEPLNAWFGEPAAALKPYLPVYATSNVIDGKIAAMPAFADAMFMFYRKDLLAKHGVAEPKTWDELSAAAKKIQAAEHNPNLQGLSIQGAPIEGAVCTFLLPYWGQGKDFNDAAGKLTLDKPAAVRGLTQWLAMVDAGVIKKNVAEVKTPDTVNEFKAGQVVFAINWTWAWDRFKDDKDSTVAGKVAVMAMPTMPGGKSATCVGGWQWAMSAFSKHKAESAKLIKFLVTPEASRFLAAEGALLPTYPAVYTDAEVLKNVPWFKDAAGVAMAGKSRPMSRDYGQVSDVIRTTTSAVLARTKKPAEGVDEIDSRLRRVMR
;
A
#
# COMPACT_ATOMS: atom_id res chain seq x y z
N MET A 1 -90.16 -38.09 41.36
CA MET A 1 -91.16 -37.08 40.92
C MET A 1 -90.32 -35.86 40.52
N THR A 2 -90.34 -35.42 39.38
CA THR A 2 -91.07 -35.31 38.17
C THR A 2 -90.20 -34.80 37.07
N ARG A 3 -90.24 -35.43 35.99
CA ARG A 3 -89.87 -35.05 34.65
C ARG A 3 -89.93 -33.54 34.30
N ARG A 4 -89.13 -33.03 33.47
CA ARG A 4 -89.50 -32.54 32.11
C ARG A 4 -88.27 -32.25 31.29
N ASP A 5 -88.28 -32.83 30.10
CA ASP A 5 -87.46 -32.70 28.92
C ASP A 5 -87.83 -31.42 28.10
N PRO A 6 -87.33 -31.29 26.89
CA PRO A 6 -86.30 -30.34 26.46
C PRO A 6 -86.85 -29.28 25.46
N MET A 7 -86.12 -28.27 25.14
CA MET A 7 -86.45 -27.49 23.93
C MET A 7 -85.21 -26.99 23.21
N SER A 8 -85.12 -27.39 21.99
CA SER A 8 -84.25 -26.99 20.91
C SER A 8 -84.33 -25.49 20.63
N MET A 9 -83.19 -24.87 20.33
CA MET A 9 -83.07 -23.73 19.41
C MET A 9 -81.67 -23.66 18.89
N SER A 10 -81.44 -24.15 17.68
CA SER A 10 -81.20 -23.48 16.39
C SER A 10 -79.82 -22.80 16.29
N THR A 11 -78.95 -23.49 15.62
CA THR A 11 -78.13 -23.07 14.50
C THR A 11 -78.30 -21.63 14.07
N THR A 12 -77.27 -20.78 14.33
CA THR A 12 -76.83 -19.67 13.49
C THR A 12 -75.71 -18.90 14.25
N TRP A 13 -74.44 -19.30 14.13
CA TRP A 13 -73.27 -18.47 14.34
C TRP A 13 -72.04 -19.24 13.83
N LEU A 14 -72.02 -19.57 12.54
CA LEU A 14 -70.85 -20.12 11.84
C LEU A 14 -70.69 -19.38 10.49
N ALA A 15 -70.35 -18.10 10.56
CA ALA A 15 -70.02 -17.33 9.33
C ALA A 15 -69.38 -15.96 9.71
N ALA A 16 -68.34 -15.91 10.52
CA ALA A 16 -67.57 -14.64 10.69
C ALA A 16 -66.15 -14.86 11.21
N ALA A 17 -65.47 -15.97 10.88
CA ALA A 17 -64.10 -16.24 11.31
C ALA A 17 -63.21 -16.70 10.17
N ALA A 18 -63.45 -16.29 8.92
CA ALA A 18 -62.69 -16.74 7.75
C ALA A 18 -62.26 -15.60 6.81
N LEU A 19 -61.91 -14.40 7.33
CA LEU A 19 -61.48 -13.26 6.50
C LEU A 19 -60.39 -12.39 7.16
N LEU A 20 -59.54 -12.95 8.02
CA LEU A 20 -58.35 -12.27 8.59
C LEU A 20 -57.09 -13.13 8.57
N ALA A 21 -57.00 -14.13 7.70
CA ALA A 21 -55.83 -14.98 7.51
C ALA A 21 -55.15 -14.74 6.14
N GLY A 22 -55.06 -13.50 5.72
CA GLY A 22 -54.46 -13.22 4.42
C GLY A 22 -53.80 -11.87 4.33
N LEU A 23 -52.67 -11.61 5.02
CA LEU A 23 -51.73 -10.54 4.73
C LEU A 23 -50.51 -10.55 5.71
N CYS A 24 -50.11 -11.72 6.15
CA CYS A 24 -48.74 -11.92 6.58
C CYS A 24 -48.03 -12.71 5.48
N ALA A 25 -47.78 -12.08 4.33
CA ALA A 25 -46.68 -12.49 3.50
C ALA A 25 -45.44 -12.33 4.40
N PRO A 26 -44.66 -13.40 4.68
CA PRO A 26 -43.37 -13.20 5.29
C PRO A 26 -42.64 -12.30 4.32
N GLY A 27 -42.40 -11.04 4.72
CA GLY A 27 -41.46 -10.22 4.03
C GLY A 27 -40.20 -11.08 3.91
N ALA A 28 -39.74 -11.38 2.71
CA ALA A 28 -38.55 -12.12 2.49
C ALA A 28 -37.50 -11.38 3.29
N ALA A 29 -37.15 -11.90 4.47
CA ALA A 29 -36.00 -11.46 5.21
C ALA A 29 -34.83 -11.72 4.28
N TRP A 30 -34.44 -10.70 3.56
CA TRP A 30 -33.23 -10.75 2.74
C TRP A 30 -32.15 -11.22 3.65
N ALA A 31 -31.65 -12.43 3.43
CA ALA A 31 -30.54 -12.96 4.23
C ALA A 31 -29.42 -11.92 4.19
N GLN A 32 -29.18 -11.29 5.33
CA GLN A 32 -28.18 -10.22 5.43
C GLN A 32 -26.79 -10.84 5.23
N THR A 33 -26.14 -10.49 4.13
CA THR A 33 -24.78 -10.94 3.85
C THR A 33 -23.80 -10.11 4.68
N GLN A 34 -23.05 -10.76 5.53
CA GLN A 34 -21.98 -10.12 6.30
C GLN A 34 -20.63 -10.39 5.61
N LEU A 35 -20.01 -9.34 5.10
CA LEU A 35 -18.65 -9.39 4.55
C LEU A 35 -17.65 -8.93 5.62
N ARG A 36 -16.56 -9.67 5.74
CA ARG A 36 -15.41 -9.26 6.54
C ARG A 36 -14.25 -8.92 5.61
N VAL A 37 -13.70 -7.72 5.79
CA VAL A 37 -12.69 -7.14 4.92
C VAL A 37 -11.48 -6.77 5.74
N PHE A 38 -10.34 -7.39 5.48
CA PHE A 38 -9.06 -6.98 6.03
C PHE A 38 -8.53 -5.80 5.21
N SER A 39 -8.50 -4.62 5.81
CA SER A 39 -8.06 -3.38 5.16
C SER A 39 -6.64 -2.94 5.53
N GLY A 40 -5.89 -3.80 6.24
CA GLY A 40 -4.52 -3.49 6.65
C GLY A 40 -4.41 -2.56 7.86
N GLY A 41 -3.33 -1.80 7.92
CA GLY A 41 -3.03 -0.87 9.02
C GLY A 41 -3.33 0.60 8.67
N THR A 42 -2.81 1.52 9.47
CA THR A 42 -3.04 2.96 9.32
C THR A 42 -2.67 3.51 7.94
N ASN A 43 -1.65 2.95 7.30
CA ASN A 43 -1.18 3.41 5.99
C ASN A 43 -2.16 3.11 4.85
N GLN A 44 -3.05 2.13 5.04
CA GLN A 44 -4.12 1.80 4.10
C GLN A 44 -5.39 2.62 4.33
N ARG A 45 -5.38 3.55 5.26
CA ARG A 45 -6.48 4.48 5.54
C ARG A 45 -7.81 3.76 5.77
N PRO A 46 -7.91 2.87 6.79
CA PRO A 46 -9.15 2.18 7.11
C PRO A 46 -10.30 3.16 7.46
N ASP A 47 -9.98 4.37 7.87
CA ASP A 47 -10.92 5.47 8.05
C ASP A 47 -11.63 5.83 6.73
N LEU A 48 -10.89 6.03 5.65
CA LEU A 48 -11.45 6.31 4.32
C LEU A 48 -12.14 5.09 3.70
N MET A 49 -11.58 3.89 3.95
CA MET A 49 -12.24 2.65 3.52
C MET A 49 -13.60 2.50 4.18
N ARG A 50 -13.75 2.88 5.46
CA ARG A 50 -15.05 2.88 6.16
C ARG A 50 -16.08 3.77 5.44
N VAL A 51 -15.67 4.96 4.99
CA VAL A 51 -16.57 5.84 4.23
C VAL A 51 -17.07 5.18 2.94
N LEU A 52 -16.17 4.55 2.17
CA LEU A 52 -16.55 3.82 0.95
C LEU A 52 -17.46 2.64 1.25
N PHE A 53 -17.21 1.87 2.31
CA PHE A 53 -18.05 0.75 2.71
C PHE A 53 -19.44 1.20 3.17
N ASP A 54 -19.54 2.33 3.86
CA ASP A 54 -20.83 2.91 4.26
C ASP A 54 -21.63 3.39 3.05
N GLN A 55 -20.97 3.96 2.04
CA GLN A 55 -21.62 4.32 0.77
C GLN A 55 -22.12 3.07 0.04
N TYR A 56 -21.31 2.00 -0.02
CA TYR A 56 -21.75 0.73 -0.62
C TYR A 56 -22.93 0.12 0.11
N GLN A 57 -22.92 0.08 1.45
CA GLN A 57 -24.00 -0.46 2.27
C GLN A 57 -25.33 0.31 2.07
N LYS A 58 -25.26 1.64 1.93
CA LYS A 58 -26.46 2.46 1.61
C LYS A 58 -27.08 2.07 0.28
N GLN A 59 -26.29 1.68 -0.71
CA GLN A 59 -26.74 1.23 -2.02
C GLN A 59 -27.15 -0.26 -2.02
N ASN A 60 -26.72 -1.03 -1.03
CA ASN A 60 -26.92 -2.47 -0.90
C ASN A 60 -27.39 -2.84 0.52
N PRO A 61 -28.63 -2.51 0.90
CA PRO A 61 -29.10 -2.62 2.29
C PRO A 61 -29.11 -4.05 2.86
N GLY A 62 -28.99 -5.09 1.99
CA GLY A 62 -28.83 -6.49 2.40
C GLY A 62 -27.39 -6.89 2.73
N VAL A 63 -26.42 -5.95 2.68
CA VAL A 63 -25.00 -6.23 2.96
C VAL A 63 -24.53 -5.41 4.14
N THR A 64 -23.83 -6.07 5.07
CA THR A 64 -23.06 -5.40 6.13
C THR A 64 -21.57 -5.69 5.96
N ILE A 65 -20.71 -4.72 6.26
CA ILE A 65 -19.26 -4.84 6.08
C ILE A 65 -18.57 -4.56 7.40
N THR A 66 -17.83 -5.54 7.90
CA THR A 66 -16.95 -5.41 9.06
C THR A 66 -15.51 -5.22 8.56
N ILE A 67 -14.84 -4.19 9.07
CA ILE A 67 -13.42 -3.96 8.81
C ILE A 67 -12.60 -4.68 9.86
N GLU A 68 -11.64 -5.44 9.39
CA GLU A 68 -10.55 -5.97 10.20
C GLU A 68 -9.26 -5.23 9.86
N THR A 69 -8.54 -4.80 10.88
CA THR A 69 -7.28 -4.08 10.74
C THR A 69 -6.18 -4.80 11.52
N GLY A 70 -4.94 -4.72 11.03
CA GLY A 70 -3.82 -5.31 11.73
C GLY A 70 -2.50 -5.11 11.01
N GLY A 71 -1.40 -5.27 11.76
CA GLY A 71 -0.05 -5.13 11.24
C GLY A 71 0.33 -3.68 10.92
N ALA A 72 1.23 -3.11 11.72
CA ALA A 72 1.74 -1.76 11.49
C ALA A 72 2.65 -1.65 10.26
N THR A 73 3.12 -2.78 9.73
CA THR A 73 4.04 -2.85 8.59
C THR A 73 3.60 -3.94 7.61
N SER A 74 4.03 -3.85 6.35
CA SER A 74 3.66 -4.80 5.29
C SER A 74 4.07 -6.24 5.63
N GLU A 75 5.22 -6.46 6.24
CA GLU A 75 5.67 -7.77 6.66
C GLU A 75 4.83 -8.37 7.81
N LEU A 76 4.38 -7.56 8.78
CA LEU A 76 3.49 -8.03 9.85
C LEU A 76 2.11 -8.39 9.29
N GLN A 77 1.59 -7.61 8.34
CA GLN A 77 0.35 -7.92 7.64
C GLN A 77 0.50 -9.22 6.83
N ARG A 78 1.61 -9.40 6.12
CA ARG A 78 1.90 -10.63 5.39
C ARG A 78 1.97 -11.84 6.31
N GLN A 79 2.62 -11.74 7.48
CA GLN A 79 2.68 -12.82 8.47
C GLN A 79 1.29 -13.20 8.98
N TYR A 80 0.49 -12.20 9.35
CA TYR A 80 -0.89 -12.41 9.79
C TYR A 80 -1.73 -13.10 8.72
N LEU A 81 -1.76 -12.54 7.51
CA LEU A 81 -2.54 -13.08 6.40
C LEU A 81 -2.06 -14.47 5.99
N SER A 82 -0.75 -14.74 6.00
CA SER A 82 -0.23 -16.07 5.71
C SER A 82 -0.70 -17.10 6.73
N THR A 83 -0.82 -16.74 8.01
CA THR A 83 -1.35 -17.63 9.05
C THR A 83 -2.83 -17.93 8.82
N VAL A 84 -3.65 -16.91 8.61
CA VAL A 84 -5.10 -17.03 8.37
C VAL A 84 -5.37 -17.83 7.10
N LEU A 85 -4.69 -17.50 6.00
CA LEU A 85 -4.90 -18.11 4.69
C LEU A 85 -4.38 -19.56 4.63
N ASN A 86 -3.26 -19.85 5.29
CA ASN A 86 -2.75 -21.22 5.40
C ASN A 86 -3.68 -22.15 6.22
N ALA A 87 -4.36 -21.58 7.22
CA ALA A 87 -5.40 -22.28 7.98
C ALA A 87 -6.71 -22.47 7.18
N LYS A 88 -6.79 -21.95 5.94
CA LYS A 88 -8.00 -21.93 5.09
C LYS A 88 -9.21 -21.31 5.79
N ASP A 89 -8.95 -20.29 6.61
CA ASP A 89 -9.98 -19.57 7.33
C ASP A 89 -10.92 -18.85 6.36
N ALA A 90 -12.20 -19.18 6.42
CA ALA A 90 -13.25 -18.60 5.59
C ALA A 90 -13.90 -17.36 6.22
N SER A 91 -13.39 -16.88 7.35
CA SER A 91 -14.00 -15.76 8.07
C SER A 91 -13.73 -14.39 7.43
N ILE A 92 -12.69 -14.27 6.62
CA ILE A 92 -12.35 -13.03 5.91
C ILE A 92 -12.60 -13.23 4.42
N ASP A 93 -13.40 -12.37 3.82
CA ASP A 93 -13.82 -12.46 2.43
C ASP A 93 -12.86 -11.72 1.48
N LEU A 94 -12.42 -10.53 1.88
CA LEU A 94 -11.53 -9.68 1.09
C LEU A 94 -10.31 -9.26 1.87
N TYR A 95 -9.21 -9.10 1.15
CA TYR A 95 -7.93 -8.63 1.68
C TYR A 95 -7.42 -7.44 0.88
N MET A 96 -6.94 -6.41 1.58
CA MET A 96 -6.08 -5.42 0.97
C MET A 96 -4.63 -5.87 1.13
N ILE A 97 -3.97 -6.19 0.02
CA ILE A 97 -2.61 -6.75 -0.01
C ILE A 97 -1.64 -5.83 -0.75
N ASP A 98 -0.37 -5.83 -0.32
CA ASP A 98 0.72 -5.09 -1.00
C ASP A 98 0.93 -5.63 -2.43
N ILE A 99 1.30 -4.76 -3.35
CA ILE A 99 1.57 -5.06 -4.78
C ILE A 99 2.51 -6.25 -5.00
N VAL A 100 3.36 -6.58 -4.05
CA VAL A 100 4.31 -7.69 -4.12
C VAL A 100 3.73 -9.04 -3.71
N ASN A 101 2.53 -9.07 -3.15
CA ASN A 101 1.92 -10.28 -2.61
C ASN A 101 1.08 -11.11 -3.60
N PRO A 102 0.50 -10.56 -4.69
CA PRO A 102 -0.37 -11.35 -5.58
C PRO A 102 0.28 -12.65 -6.06
N ALA A 103 1.55 -12.62 -6.49
CA ALA A 103 2.25 -13.81 -6.97
C ALA A 103 2.40 -14.89 -5.89
N GLN A 104 2.75 -14.49 -4.67
CA GLN A 104 2.90 -15.41 -3.53
C GLN A 104 1.56 -16.03 -3.12
N TYR A 105 0.54 -15.21 -2.92
CA TYR A 105 -0.73 -15.66 -2.38
C TYR A 105 -1.55 -16.44 -3.41
N PHE A 106 -1.49 -16.03 -4.68
CA PHE A 106 -2.13 -16.77 -5.77
C PHE A 106 -1.44 -18.11 -6.01
N GLY A 107 -0.11 -18.14 -6.02
CA GLY A 107 0.67 -19.38 -6.16
C GLY A 107 0.44 -20.37 -5.02
N ALA A 108 0.10 -19.90 -3.82
CA ALA A 108 -0.27 -20.73 -2.68
C ALA A 108 -1.74 -21.21 -2.72
N GLY A 109 -2.54 -20.78 -3.71
CA GLY A 109 -3.96 -21.13 -3.82
C GLY A 109 -4.86 -20.43 -2.79
N TRP A 110 -4.42 -19.30 -2.28
CA TRP A 110 -5.14 -18.54 -1.25
C TRP A 110 -6.10 -17.49 -1.81
N LEU A 111 -5.92 -17.10 -3.08
CA LEU A 111 -6.75 -16.09 -3.75
C LEU A 111 -7.65 -16.72 -4.80
N GLU A 112 -8.88 -16.21 -4.86
CA GLU A 112 -9.85 -16.54 -5.91
C GLU A 112 -9.50 -15.81 -7.20
N PRO A 113 -9.38 -16.51 -8.36
CA PRO A 113 -9.22 -15.85 -9.65
C PRO A 113 -10.43 -14.96 -9.97
N LEU A 114 -10.21 -13.70 -10.26
CA LEU A 114 -11.28 -12.72 -10.46
C LEU A 114 -11.86 -12.70 -11.90
N ASN A 115 -11.33 -13.49 -12.82
CA ASN A 115 -11.76 -13.51 -14.23
C ASN A 115 -13.27 -13.75 -14.42
N ALA A 116 -13.88 -14.60 -13.59
CA ALA A 116 -15.33 -14.88 -13.69
C ALA A 116 -16.20 -13.63 -13.52
N TRP A 117 -15.71 -12.61 -12.80
CA TRP A 117 -16.43 -11.38 -12.51
C TRP A 117 -15.96 -10.16 -13.30
N PHE A 118 -14.67 -10.14 -13.70
CA PHE A 118 -14.03 -9.00 -14.36
C PHE A 118 -13.71 -9.26 -15.83
N GLY A 119 -13.78 -10.51 -16.30
CA GLY A 119 -13.44 -10.89 -17.67
C GLY A 119 -11.93 -11.08 -17.88
N GLU A 120 -11.47 -10.87 -19.12
CA GLU A 120 -10.10 -11.09 -19.50
C GLU A 120 -9.16 -10.00 -18.94
N PRO A 121 -7.95 -10.37 -18.46
CA PRO A 121 -7.02 -9.44 -17.82
C PRO A 121 -6.69 -8.22 -18.69
N ALA A 122 -6.47 -8.43 -19.98
CA ALA A 122 -6.10 -7.35 -20.92
C ALA A 122 -7.18 -6.26 -21.03
N ALA A 123 -8.47 -6.63 -20.90
CA ALA A 123 -9.57 -5.69 -20.94
C ALA A 123 -9.83 -5.07 -19.55
N ALA A 124 -9.88 -5.92 -18.52
CA ALA A 124 -10.21 -5.51 -17.15
C ALA A 124 -9.18 -4.56 -16.54
N LEU A 125 -7.91 -4.76 -16.84
CA LEU A 125 -6.80 -4.00 -16.26
C LEU A 125 -6.27 -2.87 -17.16
N LYS A 126 -6.77 -2.74 -18.40
CA LYS A 126 -6.38 -1.68 -19.34
C LYS A 126 -6.49 -0.24 -18.78
N PRO A 127 -7.49 0.10 -17.94
CA PRO A 127 -7.62 1.46 -17.42
C PRO A 127 -6.55 1.88 -16.43
N TYR A 128 -5.78 0.94 -15.88
CA TYR A 128 -4.83 1.18 -14.79
C TYR A 128 -3.42 1.47 -15.30
N LEU A 129 -2.60 2.08 -14.45
CA LEU A 129 -1.16 2.25 -14.70
C LEU A 129 -0.52 0.88 -14.98
N PRO A 130 0.39 0.76 -15.97
CA PRO A 130 0.92 -0.53 -16.43
C PRO A 130 1.50 -1.42 -15.32
N VAL A 131 2.24 -0.83 -14.38
CA VAL A 131 2.85 -1.59 -13.26
C VAL A 131 1.79 -2.26 -12.39
N TYR A 132 0.65 -1.59 -12.15
CA TYR A 132 -0.46 -2.15 -11.35
C TYR A 132 -1.30 -3.15 -12.16
N ALA A 133 -1.40 -2.97 -13.47
CA ALA A 133 -2.05 -3.94 -14.34
C ALA A 133 -1.25 -5.25 -14.38
N THR A 134 0.05 -5.19 -14.64
CA THR A 134 0.90 -6.38 -14.78
C THR A 134 1.11 -7.15 -13.48
N SER A 135 1.27 -6.44 -12.34
CA SER A 135 1.49 -7.06 -11.03
C SER A 135 0.34 -7.92 -10.54
N ASN A 136 -0.86 -7.69 -11.05
CA ASN A 136 -2.08 -8.40 -10.65
C ASN A 136 -2.45 -9.56 -11.58
N VAL A 137 -1.65 -9.83 -12.62
CA VAL A 137 -1.88 -10.96 -13.54
C VAL A 137 -0.85 -12.06 -13.25
N ILE A 138 -1.32 -13.17 -12.72
CA ILE A 138 -0.50 -14.34 -12.40
C ILE A 138 -1.04 -15.54 -13.20
N ASP A 139 -0.18 -16.21 -13.97
CA ASP A 139 -0.53 -17.35 -14.81
C ASP A 139 -1.77 -17.07 -15.72
N GLY A 140 -1.87 -15.84 -16.25
CA GLY A 140 -2.98 -15.42 -17.11
C GLY A 140 -4.31 -15.18 -16.36
N LYS A 141 -4.30 -15.15 -15.03
CA LYS A 141 -5.47 -14.89 -14.19
C LYS A 141 -5.33 -13.57 -13.44
N ILE A 142 -6.45 -12.91 -13.20
CA ILE A 142 -6.52 -11.72 -12.33
C ILE A 142 -6.50 -12.20 -10.89
N ALA A 143 -5.37 -12.01 -10.21
CA ALA A 143 -5.20 -12.40 -8.81
C ALA A 143 -5.77 -11.36 -7.84
N ALA A 144 -5.75 -10.07 -8.23
CA ALA A 144 -6.29 -8.96 -7.45
C ALA A 144 -6.61 -7.77 -8.37
N MET A 145 -7.35 -6.79 -7.85
CA MET A 145 -7.66 -5.54 -8.55
C MET A 145 -6.95 -4.35 -7.88
N PRO A 146 -6.40 -3.40 -8.64
CA PRO A 146 -5.70 -2.24 -8.08
C PRO A 146 -6.63 -1.38 -7.23
N ALA A 147 -6.26 -1.13 -5.97
CA ALA A 147 -6.99 -0.22 -5.06
C ALA A 147 -6.44 1.19 -5.16
N PHE A 148 -5.20 1.39 -4.75
CA PHE A 148 -4.48 2.65 -4.91
C PHE A 148 -2.98 2.40 -5.08
N ALA A 149 -2.35 3.32 -5.77
CA ALA A 149 -0.91 3.34 -5.99
C ALA A 149 -0.18 3.92 -4.77
N ASP A 150 1.07 3.61 -4.65
CA ASP A 150 2.00 4.25 -3.74
C ASP A 150 3.40 4.25 -4.36
N ALA A 151 4.22 5.20 -3.97
CA ALA A 151 5.62 5.24 -4.39
C ALA A 151 6.45 5.98 -3.35
N MET A 152 7.73 5.68 -3.28
CA MET A 152 8.64 6.48 -2.47
C MET A 152 8.97 7.77 -3.19
N PHE A 153 8.87 8.88 -2.46
CA PHE A 153 9.26 10.22 -2.90
C PHE A 153 10.36 10.77 -2.01
N MET A 154 11.18 11.65 -2.58
CA MET A 154 12.03 12.52 -1.81
C MET A 154 11.22 13.74 -1.38
N PHE A 155 10.81 13.77 -0.12
CA PHE A 155 10.24 14.95 0.53
C PHE A 155 11.37 15.87 0.97
N TYR A 156 11.17 17.18 0.83
CA TYR A 156 12.18 18.14 1.25
C TYR A 156 11.60 19.44 1.81
N ARG A 157 12.38 20.12 2.62
CA ARG A 157 12.10 21.42 3.20
C ARG A 157 12.40 22.52 2.18
N LYS A 158 11.39 22.88 1.33
CA LYS A 158 11.53 23.92 0.29
C LYS A 158 11.91 25.27 0.87
N ASP A 159 11.44 25.58 2.08
CA ASP A 159 11.80 26.80 2.81
C ASP A 159 13.29 26.87 3.16
N LEU A 160 13.88 25.76 3.60
CA LEU A 160 15.32 25.71 3.92
C LEU A 160 16.17 25.78 2.66
N LEU A 161 15.77 25.10 1.57
CA LEU A 161 16.49 25.21 0.31
C LEU A 161 16.45 26.68 -0.21
N ALA A 162 15.27 27.30 -0.21
CA ALA A 162 15.11 28.70 -0.63
C ALA A 162 15.91 29.67 0.27
N LYS A 163 15.84 29.52 1.60
CA LYS A 163 16.54 30.35 2.58
C LYS A 163 18.05 30.35 2.35
N HIS A 164 18.64 29.22 2.00
CA HIS A 164 20.07 29.06 1.84
C HIS A 164 20.56 29.06 0.38
N GLY A 165 19.70 29.38 -0.57
CA GLY A 165 20.04 29.42 -1.99
C GLY A 165 20.57 28.08 -2.50
N VAL A 166 19.89 26.97 -2.15
CA VAL A 166 20.22 25.61 -2.56
C VAL A 166 19.21 25.15 -3.60
N ALA A 167 19.67 24.71 -4.76
CA ALA A 167 18.83 24.08 -5.76
C ALA A 167 18.44 22.66 -5.36
N GLU A 168 17.37 22.14 -5.95
CA GLU A 168 16.99 20.72 -5.79
C GLU A 168 18.13 19.81 -6.29
N PRO A 169 18.66 18.94 -5.42
CA PRO A 169 19.76 18.04 -5.77
C PRO A 169 19.30 16.94 -6.72
N LYS A 170 20.09 16.66 -7.75
CA LYS A 170 19.82 15.61 -8.75
C LYS A 170 20.59 14.32 -8.48
N THR A 171 21.68 14.39 -7.74
CA THR A 171 22.50 13.26 -7.36
C THR A 171 22.60 13.11 -5.85
N TRP A 172 22.95 11.91 -5.37
CA TRP A 172 23.16 11.67 -3.93
C TRP A 172 24.28 12.51 -3.36
N ASP A 173 25.33 12.81 -4.15
CA ASP A 173 26.43 13.65 -3.73
C ASP A 173 26.01 15.13 -3.60
N GLU A 174 25.21 15.62 -4.56
CA GLU A 174 24.60 16.96 -4.47
C GLU A 174 23.67 17.07 -3.25
N LEU A 175 22.85 16.02 -2.97
CA LEU A 175 22.00 16.00 -1.78
C LEU A 175 22.82 16.04 -0.50
N SER A 176 23.91 15.28 -0.44
CA SER A 176 24.80 15.29 0.71
C SER A 176 25.44 16.67 0.92
N ALA A 177 25.91 17.31 -0.15
CA ALA A 177 26.47 18.66 -0.09
C ALA A 177 25.42 19.71 0.33
N ALA A 178 24.21 19.64 -0.25
CA ALA A 178 23.08 20.51 0.09
C ALA A 178 22.69 20.38 1.57
N ALA A 179 22.54 19.16 2.06
CA ALA A 179 22.22 18.87 3.45
C ALA A 179 23.27 19.44 4.40
N LYS A 180 24.55 19.21 4.14
CA LYS A 180 25.66 19.74 4.97
C LYS A 180 25.69 21.26 4.99
N LYS A 181 25.49 21.92 3.83
CA LYS A 181 25.42 23.38 3.75
C LYS A 181 24.30 23.92 4.66
N ILE A 182 23.11 23.31 4.59
CA ILE A 182 21.95 23.73 5.38
C ILE A 182 22.19 23.44 6.87
N GLN A 183 22.67 22.25 7.24
CA GLN A 183 22.98 21.89 8.62
C GLN A 183 23.96 22.88 9.26
N ALA A 184 25.03 23.24 8.54
CA ALA A 184 26.00 24.21 9.03
C ALA A 184 25.40 25.60 9.22
N ALA A 185 24.53 26.04 8.29
CA ALA A 185 23.95 27.38 8.30
C ALA A 185 22.81 27.53 9.34
N GLU A 186 22.07 26.47 9.63
CA GLU A 186 20.99 26.50 10.63
C GLU A 186 21.49 26.45 12.07
N HIS A 187 22.77 26.10 12.32
CA HIS A 187 23.35 25.98 13.66
C HIS A 187 22.50 25.15 14.64
N ASN A 188 21.74 24.20 14.10
CA ASN A 188 20.90 23.30 14.88
C ASN A 188 21.52 21.89 14.92
N PRO A 189 22.10 21.46 16.04
CA PRO A 189 22.77 20.16 16.15
C PRO A 189 21.82 18.96 15.99
N ASN A 190 20.50 19.20 16.13
CA ASN A 190 19.48 18.17 15.97
C ASN A 190 18.94 18.08 14.55
N LEU A 191 19.32 19.02 13.65
CA LEU A 191 18.89 18.98 12.26
C LEU A 191 19.71 17.96 11.47
N GLN A 192 19.07 16.90 11.04
CA GLN A 192 19.66 15.88 10.18
C GLN A 192 19.51 16.25 8.70
N GLY A 193 20.41 15.76 7.87
CA GLY A 193 20.35 15.97 6.43
C GLY A 193 19.27 15.14 5.76
N LEU A 194 19.29 13.83 5.98
CA LEU A 194 18.39 12.88 5.32
C LEU A 194 17.90 11.81 6.29
N SER A 195 16.61 11.52 6.27
CA SER A 195 16.00 10.39 6.95
C SER A 195 15.58 9.31 5.94
N ILE A 196 15.99 8.05 6.19
CA ILE A 196 15.71 6.87 5.38
C ILE A 196 15.27 5.69 6.26
N GLN A 197 14.61 4.71 5.67
CA GLN A 197 14.14 3.50 6.36
C GLN A 197 15.25 2.45 6.36
N GLY A 198 15.99 2.31 7.46
CA GLY A 198 17.10 1.38 7.58
C GLY A 198 16.87 0.18 8.48
N ALA A 199 15.79 0.17 9.30
CA ALA A 199 15.37 -1.00 10.08
C ALA A 199 15.02 -2.18 9.16
N PRO A 200 15.09 -3.44 9.64
CA PRO A 200 14.82 -4.62 8.83
C PRO A 200 13.32 -4.81 8.53
N ILE A 201 12.71 -3.79 7.94
CA ILE A 201 11.33 -3.71 7.47
C ILE A 201 11.28 -3.67 5.95
N GLU A 202 10.08 -3.80 5.37
CA GLU A 202 9.89 -3.78 3.91
C GLU A 202 10.50 -2.53 3.23
N GLY A 203 10.48 -1.38 3.90
CA GLY A 203 11.12 -0.16 3.41
C GLY A 203 12.63 -0.29 3.15
N ALA A 204 13.34 -1.16 3.89
CA ALA A 204 14.77 -1.40 3.65
C ALA A 204 15.05 -2.15 2.34
N VAL A 205 14.07 -2.87 1.78
CA VAL A 205 14.16 -3.42 0.42
C VAL A 205 14.28 -2.27 -0.58
N CYS A 206 13.41 -1.27 -0.45
CA CYS A 206 13.47 -0.09 -1.32
C CYS A 206 14.74 0.74 -1.06
N THR A 207 15.16 0.89 0.20
CA THR A 207 16.42 1.57 0.54
C THR A 207 17.63 0.92 -0.16
N PHE A 208 17.66 -0.42 -0.28
CA PHE A 208 18.64 -1.13 -1.08
C PHE A 208 18.52 -0.83 -2.58
N LEU A 209 17.30 -0.85 -3.10
CA LEU A 209 17.03 -0.77 -4.53
C LEU A 209 17.19 0.63 -5.13
N LEU A 210 16.88 1.69 -4.36
CA LEU A 210 16.93 3.07 -4.87
C LEU A 210 18.28 3.47 -5.45
N PRO A 211 19.42 3.38 -4.75
CA PRO A 211 20.72 3.73 -5.32
C PRO A 211 21.19 2.68 -6.34
N TYR A 212 20.73 1.45 -6.26
CA TYR A 212 21.01 0.41 -7.25
C TYR A 212 20.35 0.73 -8.60
N TRP A 213 19.04 0.97 -8.60
CA TRP A 213 18.29 1.38 -9.79
C TRP A 213 18.75 2.72 -10.34
N GLY A 214 19.14 3.65 -9.45
CA GLY A 214 19.70 4.95 -9.80
C GLY A 214 20.98 4.88 -10.62
N GLN A 215 21.58 3.70 -10.80
CA GLN A 215 22.70 3.40 -11.69
C GLN A 215 22.27 2.82 -13.04
N GLY A 216 20.96 2.78 -13.34
CA GLY A 216 20.43 2.19 -14.55
C GLY A 216 20.48 0.65 -14.58
N LYS A 217 20.56 0.03 -13.39
CA LYS A 217 20.59 -1.44 -13.25
C LYS A 217 19.21 -1.99 -12.95
N ASP A 218 18.90 -3.18 -13.46
CA ASP A 218 17.71 -3.93 -13.13
C ASP A 218 18.05 -5.10 -12.20
N PHE A 219 17.15 -5.38 -11.28
CA PHE A 219 17.34 -6.43 -10.28
C PHE A 219 17.04 -7.82 -10.83
N ASN A 220 16.14 -7.89 -11.77
CA ASN A 220 15.76 -9.11 -12.50
C ASN A 220 15.50 -8.78 -13.98
N ASP A 221 15.65 -9.80 -14.83
CA ASP A 221 15.31 -9.69 -16.25
C ASP A 221 13.78 -9.75 -16.49
N ALA A 222 13.38 -9.67 -17.75
CA ALA A 222 11.97 -9.73 -18.14
C ALA A 222 11.29 -11.07 -17.81
N ALA A 223 12.05 -12.13 -17.60
CA ALA A 223 11.56 -13.44 -17.17
C ALA A 223 11.50 -13.59 -15.64
N GLY A 224 11.86 -12.54 -14.88
CA GLY A 224 11.90 -12.55 -13.42
C GLY A 224 13.16 -13.18 -12.80
N LYS A 225 14.13 -13.58 -13.64
CA LYS A 225 15.38 -14.16 -13.17
C LYS A 225 16.28 -13.09 -12.59
N LEU A 226 16.90 -13.39 -11.43
CA LEU A 226 17.84 -12.49 -10.74
C LEU A 226 19.02 -12.12 -11.65
N THR A 227 19.25 -10.81 -11.82
CA THR A 227 20.35 -10.23 -12.60
C THR A 227 21.19 -9.24 -11.77
N LEU A 228 21.35 -9.49 -10.49
CA LEU A 228 22.03 -8.58 -9.56
C LEU A 228 23.46 -8.25 -10.01
N ASP A 229 23.70 -6.98 -10.36
CA ASP A 229 25.03 -6.41 -10.59
C ASP A 229 25.68 -6.12 -9.24
N LYS A 230 26.51 -7.05 -8.75
CA LYS A 230 27.13 -6.95 -7.41
C LYS A 230 27.97 -5.67 -7.23
N PRO A 231 28.81 -5.25 -8.18
CA PRO A 231 29.53 -3.97 -8.06
C PRO A 231 28.61 -2.78 -7.89
N ALA A 232 27.49 -2.70 -8.62
CA ALA A 232 26.53 -1.62 -8.48
C ALA A 232 25.81 -1.65 -7.13
N ALA A 233 25.45 -2.84 -6.65
CA ALA A 233 24.84 -3.01 -5.32
C ALA A 233 25.79 -2.59 -4.20
N VAL A 234 27.08 -2.95 -4.28
CA VAL A 234 28.10 -2.52 -3.33
C VAL A 234 28.23 -0.99 -3.33
N ARG A 235 28.29 -0.35 -4.51
CA ARG A 235 28.34 1.13 -4.60
C ARG A 235 27.11 1.77 -3.96
N GLY A 236 25.92 1.22 -4.17
CA GLY A 236 24.68 1.74 -3.57
C GLY A 236 24.70 1.70 -2.04
N LEU A 237 25.10 0.58 -1.45
CA LEU A 237 25.22 0.46 0.01
C LEU A 237 26.35 1.34 0.55
N THR A 238 27.47 1.47 -0.17
CA THR A 238 28.57 2.34 0.20
C THR A 238 28.16 3.81 0.21
N GLN A 239 27.30 4.24 -0.73
CA GLN A 239 26.73 5.60 -0.76
C GLN A 239 25.98 5.93 0.54
N TRP A 240 25.14 5.02 1.02
CA TRP A 240 24.44 5.22 2.30
C TRP A 240 25.43 5.36 3.47
N LEU A 241 26.43 4.48 3.55
CA LEU A 241 27.41 4.54 4.62
C LEU A 241 28.23 5.83 4.56
N ALA A 242 28.61 6.31 3.36
CA ALA A 242 29.29 7.58 3.19
C ALA A 242 28.46 8.76 3.72
N MET A 243 27.12 8.75 3.51
CA MET A 243 26.24 9.77 4.04
C MET A 243 26.08 9.67 5.57
N VAL A 244 26.15 8.48 6.15
CA VAL A 244 26.18 8.27 7.60
C VAL A 244 27.50 8.84 8.17
N ASP A 245 28.63 8.55 7.54
CA ASP A 245 29.95 9.05 7.96
C ASP A 245 30.07 10.57 7.86
N ALA A 246 29.41 11.14 6.83
CA ALA A 246 29.33 12.59 6.65
C ALA A 246 28.37 13.28 7.65
N GLY A 247 27.62 12.55 8.48
CA GLY A 247 26.61 13.10 9.39
C GLY A 247 25.36 13.64 8.69
N VAL A 248 25.14 13.26 7.43
CA VAL A 248 23.91 13.57 6.68
C VAL A 248 22.77 12.64 7.11
N ILE A 249 23.07 11.37 7.32
CA ILE A 249 22.16 10.37 7.88
C ILE A 249 22.62 10.04 9.31
N LYS A 250 21.67 9.83 10.22
CA LYS A 250 21.98 9.50 11.60
C LYS A 250 22.65 8.13 11.74
N LYS A 251 23.53 7.98 12.75
CA LYS A 251 24.31 6.75 12.96
C LYS A 251 23.45 5.51 13.26
N ASN A 252 22.34 5.68 13.95
CA ASN A 252 21.40 4.58 14.28
C ASN A 252 20.33 4.36 13.21
N VAL A 253 20.64 4.65 11.95
CA VAL A 253 19.72 4.49 10.81
C VAL A 253 19.13 3.08 10.68
N ALA A 254 19.87 2.05 11.11
CA ALA A 254 19.39 0.67 11.10
C ALA A 254 18.21 0.38 12.06
N GLU A 255 17.82 1.34 12.90
CA GLU A 255 16.65 1.25 13.79
C GLU A 255 15.45 2.02 13.23
N VAL A 256 15.65 2.84 12.18
CA VAL A 256 14.65 3.77 11.64
C VAL A 256 13.60 3.03 10.81
N LYS A 257 12.37 3.10 11.24
CA LYS A 257 11.20 2.54 10.57
C LYS A 257 10.42 3.61 9.79
N THR A 258 9.44 3.20 9.00
CA THR A 258 8.58 4.12 8.24
C THR A 258 7.91 5.20 9.10
N PRO A 259 7.32 4.90 10.29
CA PRO A 259 6.76 5.94 11.14
C PRO A 259 7.80 6.93 11.68
N ASP A 260 9.03 6.48 11.91
CA ASP A 260 10.09 7.34 12.44
C ASP A 260 10.47 8.41 11.42
N THR A 261 10.63 8.05 10.14
CA THR A 261 10.93 9.04 9.08
C THR A 261 9.80 10.07 8.91
N VAL A 262 8.53 9.67 9.11
CA VAL A 262 7.39 10.61 9.13
C VAL A 262 7.51 11.57 10.31
N ASN A 263 7.72 11.03 11.51
CA ASN A 263 7.77 11.83 12.74
C ASN A 263 8.96 12.81 12.73
N GLU A 264 10.14 12.36 12.30
CA GLU A 264 11.32 13.22 12.17
C GLU A 264 11.09 14.39 11.20
N PHE A 265 10.49 14.10 10.03
CA PHE A 265 10.22 15.15 9.05
C PHE A 265 9.12 16.11 9.52
N LYS A 266 8.02 15.57 10.05
CA LYS A 266 6.90 16.34 10.60
C LYS A 266 7.34 17.28 11.74
N ALA A 267 8.26 16.83 12.58
CA ALA A 267 8.86 17.63 13.64
C ALA A 267 9.88 18.68 13.14
N GLY A 268 10.18 18.73 11.84
CA GLY A 268 11.17 19.66 11.29
C GLY A 268 12.61 19.30 11.61
N GLN A 269 12.89 18.06 12.01
CA GLN A 269 14.21 17.60 12.44
C GLN A 269 15.10 17.14 11.29
N VAL A 270 14.60 17.13 10.05
CA VAL A 270 15.36 16.72 8.86
C VAL A 270 15.10 17.64 7.67
N VAL A 271 16.10 17.80 6.79
CA VAL A 271 15.98 18.59 5.56
C VAL A 271 15.30 17.79 4.45
N PHE A 272 15.68 16.52 4.31
CA PHE A 272 15.18 15.58 3.31
C PHE A 272 14.68 14.30 3.97
N ALA A 273 13.62 13.70 3.43
CA ALA A 273 13.14 12.38 3.88
C ALA A 273 12.66 11.54 2.70
N ILE A 274 13.06 10.26 2.67
CA ILE A 274 12.48 9.27 1.76
C ILE A 274 11.31 8.62 2.46
N ASN A 275 10.12 8.79 1.89
CA ASN A 275 8.92 8.15 2.43
C ASN A 275 7.90 7.90 1.32
N TRP A 276 6.88 7.15 1.66
CA TRP A 276 5.74 6.83 0.83
C TRP A 276 4.82 8.04 0.65
N THR A 277 4.09 8.10 -0.45
CA THR A 277 3.29 9.27 -0.83
C THR A 277 2.20 9.63 0.17
N TRP A 278 1.62 8.66 0.89
CA TRP A 278 0.65 8.92 1.95
C TRP A 278 1.18 9.80 3.10
N ALA A 279 2.51 9.88 3.25
CA ALA A 279 3.13 10.74 4.26
C ALA A 279 2.85 12.23 4.02
N TRP A 280 2.55 12.65 2.79
CA TRP A 280 2.16 14.02 2.47
C TRP A 280 1.01 14.50 3.36
N ASP A 281 -0.01 13.68 3.52
CA ASP A 281 -1.18 14.02 4.34
C ASP A 281 -0.81 14.30 5.81
N ARG A 282 0.25 13.65 6.31
CA ARG A 282 0.77 13.87 7.67
C ARG A 282 1.57 15.15 7.82
N PHE A 283 2.06 15.71 6.72
CA PHE A 283 2.88 16.93 6.73
C PHE A 283 2.05 18.20 6.57
N LYS A 284 0.84 18.12 6.04
CA LYS A 284 -0.05 19.27 5.78
C LYS A 284 -0.86 19.72 6.99
N ASP A 285 -0.99 18.92 8.05
CA ASP A 285 -1.79 19.24 9.23
C ASP A 285 -1.05 20.25 10.12
N ASP A 286 -1.59 21.48 10.18
CA ASP A 286 -1.02 22.58 10.96
C ASP A 286 -1.01 22.32 12.49
N LYS A 287 -1.90 21.46 12.99
CA LYS A 287 -2.01 21.18 14.43
C LYS A 287 -0.90 20.28 14.95
N ASP A 288 -0.36 19.44 14.08
CA ASP A 288 0.53 18.34 14.45
C ASP A 288 1.83 18.33 13.61
N SER A 289 2.00 19.29 12.70
CA SER A 289 3.15 19.40 11.81
C SER A 289 3.80 20.77 11.89
N THR A 290 5.10 20.80 12.23
CA THR A 290 5.91 22.04 12.21
C THR A 290 6.33 22.46 10.81
N VAL A 291 6.09 21.58 9.81
CA VAL A 291 6.52 21.76 8.43
C VAL A 291 5.37 22.03 7.45
N ALA A 292 4.14 22.21 7.95
CA ALA A 292 2.99 22.56 7.11
C ALA A 292 3.29 23.76 6.23
N GLY A 293 2.95 23.67 4.93
CA GLY A 293 3.25 24.71 3.93
C GLY A 293 4.73 24.81 3.47
N LYS A 294 5.66 24.10 4.13
CA LYS A 294 7.11 24.15 3.89
C LYS A 294 7.65 22.95 3.11
N VAL A 295 6.77 22.02 2.75
CA VAL A 295 7.13 20.74 2.12
C VAL A 295 6.98 20.83 0.60
N ALA A 296 7.87 20.16 -0.11
CA ALA A 296 7.72 19.81 -1.51
C ALA A 296 8.28 18.40 -1.75
N VAL A 297 8.04 17.89 -2.95
CA VAL A 297 8.54 16.58 -3.40
C VAL A 297 9.41 16.74 -4.64
N MET A 298 10.39 15.88 -4.79
CA MET A 298 11.22 15.81 -5.99
C MET A 298 11.49 14.36 -6.37
N ALA A 299 11.97 14.15 -7.58
CA ALA A 299 12.45 12.85 -8.05
C ALA A 299 13.60 12.35 -7.16
N MET A 300 13.74 11.01 -7.06
CA MET A 300 14.88 10.43 -6.34
C MET A 300 16.20 10.87 -6.99
N PRO A 301 17.18 11.29 -6.20
CA PRO A 301 18.54 11.53 -6.69
C PRO A 301 19.13 10.27 -7.30
N THR A 302 20.08 10.45 -8.21
CA THR A 302 20.74 9.36 -8.93
C THR A 302 22.19 9.19 -8.48
N MET A 303 22.79 8.08 -8.81
CA MET A 303 24.25 7.98 -8.91
C MET A 303 24.73 8.75 -10.15
N PRO A 304 25.98 9.21 -10.19
CA PRO A 304 26.52 9.94 -11.35
C PRO A 304 26.29 9.18 -12.68
N GLY A 305 25.72 9.85 -13.67
CA GLY A 305 25.42 9.26 -14.97
C GLY A 305 24.21 8.32 -15.00
N GLY A 306 23.50 8.17 -13.90
CA GLY A 306 22.34 7.30 -13.79
C GLY A 306 21.00 7.97 -14.16
N LYS A 307 19.91 7.26 -13.89
CA LYS A 307 18.53 7.73 -14.07
C LYS A 307 17.76 7.63 -12.77
N SER A 308 16.92 8.64 -12.50
CA SER A 308 16.02 8.58 -11.36
C SER A 308 15.10 7.37 -11.48
N ALA A 309 14.93 6.66 -10.39
CA ALA A 309 13.99 5.56 -10.25
C ALA A 309 13.42 5.59 -8.83
N THR A 310 12.13 5.29 -8.70
CA THR A 310 11.50 5.18 -7.39
C THR A 310 10.95 3.77 -7.14
N CYS A 311 10.85 3.42 -5.87
CA CYS A 311 10.24 2.18 -5.43
C CYS A 311 8.73 2.32 -5.43
N VAL A 312 8.05 1.52 -6.27
CA VAL A 312 6.60 1.45 -6.30
C VAL A 312 6.10 0.53 -5.20
N GLY A 313 5.14 1.03 -4.48
CA GLY A 313 4.27 0.29 -3.57
C GLY A 313 2.84 0.31 -4.09
N GLY A 314 1.88 0.21 -3.17
CA GLY A 314 0.46 0.27 -3.46
C GLY A 314 -0.28 -0.99 -3.08
N TRP A 315 -1.58 -0.88 -3.06
CA TRP A 315 -2.45 -1.87 -2.43
C TRP A 315 -3.48 -2.39 -3.42
N GLN A 316 -3.84 -3.65 -3.25
CA GLN A 316 -4.66 -4.41 -4.17
C GLN A 316 -5.81 -5.05 -3.40
N TRP A 317 -7.02 -5.04 -3.98
CA TRP A 317 -8.15 -5.81 -3.47
C TRP A 317 -8.11 -7.24 -3.98
N ALA A 318 -7.92 -8.18 -3.08
CA ALA A 318 -7.94 -9.62 -3.38
C ALA A 318 -9.10 -10.31 -2.67
N MET A 319 -9.65 -11.34 -3.30
CA MET A 319 -10.72 -12.17 -2.74
C MET A 319 -10.13 -13.45 -2.17
N SER A 320 -10.58 -13.86 -1.00
CA SER A 320 -10.23 -15.15 -0.40
C SER A 320 -10.76 -16.31 -1.26
N ALA A 321 -9.90 -17.28 -1.56
CA ALA A 321 -10.33 -18.53 -2.20
C ALA A 321 -11.34 -19.30 -1.31
N PHE A 322 -11.31 -19.04 0.00
CA PHE A 322 -12.12 -19.73 1.02
C PHE A 322 -13.42 -19.00 1.36
N SER A 323 -13.62 -17.76 0.84
CA SER A 323 -14.86 -16.99 1.05
C SER A 323 -16.09 -17.77 0.60
N LYS A 324 -17.14 -17.69 1.42
CA LYS A 324 -18.48 -18.21 1.10
C LYS A 324 -19.36 -17.18 0.42
N HIS A 325 -18.92 -15.93 0.30
CA HIS A 325 -19.67 -14.79 -0.24
C HIS A 325 -18.99 -14.20 -1.49
N LYS A 326 -18.48 -15.08 -2.39
CA LYS A 326 -17.67 -14.66 -3.54
C LYS A 326 -18.37 -13.69 -4.49
N ALA A 327 -19.67 -13.90 -4.73
CA ALA A 327 -20.44 -13.02 -5.63
C ALA A 327 -20.61 -11.61 -5.03
N GLU A 328 -20.93 -11.52 -3.76
CA GLU A 328 -21.08 -10.25 -3.02
C GLU A 328 -19.73 -9.55 -2.87
N SER A 329 -18.67 -10.31 -2.59
CA SER A 329 -17.29 -9.83 -2.56
C SER A 329 -16.86 -9.23 -3.90
N ALA A 330 -17.19 -9.87 -5.02
CA ALA A 330 -16.90 -9.36 -6.35
C ALA A 330 -17.65 -8.05 -6.64
N LYS A 331 -18.90 -7.92 -6.22
CA LYS A 331 -19.68 -6.66 -6.35
C LYS A 331 -19.03 -5.54 -5.54
N LEU A 332 -18.58 -5.84 -4.31
CA LEU A 332 -17.88 -4.85 -3.48
C LEU A 332 -16.54 -4.43 -4.12
N ILE A 333 -15.73 -5.37 -4.61
CA ILE A 333 -14.49 -5.01 -5.33
C ILE A 333 -14.81 -4.11 -6.53
N LYS A 334 -15.84 -4.43 -7.34
CA LYS A 334 -16.24 -3.59 -8.49
C LYS A 334 -16.55 -2.15 -8.09
N PHE A 335 -17.21 -1.95 -6.95
CA PHE A 335 -17.47 -0.62 -6.41
C PHE A 335 -16.17 0.09 -5.96
N LEU A 336 -15.31 -0.62 -5.25
CA LEU A 336 -14.08 -0.07 -4.66
C LEU A 336 -13.00 0.30 -5.68
N VAL A 337 -13.07 -0.28 -6.90
CA VAL A 337 -12.06 -0.04 -7.95
C VAL A 337 -12.61 0.84 -9.09
N THR A 338 -13.61 1.66 -8.80
CA THR A 338 -14.11 2.64 -9.77
C THR A 338 -13.22 3.90 -9.81
N PRO A 339 -13.25 4.67 -10.92
CA PRO A 339 -12.60 5.98 -10.96
C PRO A 339 -13.07 6.93 -9.86
N GLU A 340 -14.35 6.85 -9.46
CA GLU A 340 -14.97 7.64 -8.38
C GLU A 340 -14.33 7.33 -7.03
N ALA A 341 -14.20 6.04 -6.68
CA ALA A 341 -13.51 5.62 -5.47
C ALA A 341 -12.04 6.04 -5.48
N SER A 342 -11.36 5.93 -6.64
CA SER A 342 -9.99 6.37 -6.80
C SER A 342 -9.84 7.90 -6.60
N ARG A 343 -10.76 8.72 -7.15
CA ARG A 343 -10.78 10.17 -6.91
C ARG A 343 -10.98 10.51 -5.43
N PHE A 344 -11.93 9.84 -4.78
CA PHE A 344 -12.18 10.02 -3.36
C PHE A 344 -10.93 9.76 -2.52
N LEU A 345 -10.28 8.61 -2.73
CA LEU A 345 -9.06 8.24 -2.00
C LEU A 345 -7.90 9.23 -2.28
N ALA A 346 -7.80 9.71 -3.51
CA ALA A 346 -6.80 10.69 -3.92
C ALA A 346 -7.05 12.05 -3.26
N ALA A 347 -8.27 12.56 -3.31
CA ALA A 347 -8.61 13.88 -2.80
C ALA A 347 -8.57 13.97 -1.27
N GLU A 348 -9.08 12.94 -0.57
CA GLU A 348 -9.23 12.94 0.89
C GLU A 348 -8.01 12.35 1.62
N GLY A 349 -7.27 11.45 0.99
CA GLY A 349 -6.16 10.74 1.62
C GLY A 349 -4.80 10.99 1.00
N ALA A 350 -4.71 11.79 -0.07
CA ALA A 350 -3.51 11.93 -0.88
C ALA A 350 -2.91 10.58 -1.32
N LEU A 351 -3.78 9.55 -1.46
CA LEU A 351 -3.38 8.25 -1.97
C LEU A 351 -3.25 8.34 -3.49
N LEU A 352 -2.12 7.90 -4.03
CA LEU A 352 -1.90 7.97 -5.47
C LEU A 352 -2.93 7.12 -6.23
N PRO A 353 -3.58 7.68 -7.27
CA PRO A 353 -4.52 6.92 -8.06
C PRO A 353 -3.84 5.88 -8.93
N THR A 354 -4.51 4.76 -9.15
CA THR A 354 -4.10 3.75 -10.14
C THR A 354 -4.58 4.08 -11.55
N TYR A 355 -5.50 5.05 -11.67
CA TYR A 355 -6.03 5.56 -12.93
C TYR A 355 -5.24 6.79 -13.39
N PRO A 356 -4.59 6.77 -14.58
CA PRO A 356 -3.84 7.93 -15.08
C PRO A 356 -4.64 9.22 -15.14
N ALA A 357 -5.92 9.16 -15.52
CA ALA A 357 -6.78 10.32 -15.67
C ALA A 357 -7.02 11.09 -14.36
N VAL A 358 -6.93 10.42 -13.21
CA VAL A 358 -7.18 11.06 -11.90
C VAL A 358 -6.03 11.99 -11.49
N TYR A 359 -4.82 11.84 -12.03
CA TYR A 359 -3.71 12.77 -11.77
C TYR A 359 -3.93 14.17 -12.32
N THR A 360 -4.82 14.33 -13.30
CA THR A 360 -5.17 15.62 -13.91
C THR A 360 -6.59 16.06 -13.58
N ASP A 361 -7.28 15.34 -12.69
CA ASP A 361 -8.63 15.68 -12.27
C ASP A 361 -8.63 16.99 -11.46
N ALA A 362 -9.45 17.96 -11.85
CA ALA A 362 -9.46 19.30 -11.28
C ALA A 362 -9.87 19.31 -9.80
N GLU A 363 -10.80 18.46 -9.39
CA GLU A 363 -11.24 18.38 -7.99
C GLU A 363 -10.14 17.73 -7.12
N VAL A 364 -9.45 16.72 -7.63
CA VAL A 364 -8.31 16.13 -6.94
C VAL A 364 -7.18 17.13 -6.79
N LEU A 365 -6.82 17.85 -7.87
CA LEU A 365 -5.73 18.85 -7.85
C LEU A 365 -6.01 20.05 -6.93
N LYS A 366 -7.26 20.32 -6.61
CA LYS A 366 -7.66 21.32 -5.63
C LYS A 366 -7.14 20.99 -4.23
N ASN A 367 -7.23 19.71 -3.82
CA ASN A 367 -6.81 19.22 -2.51
C ASN A 367 -5.34 18.77 -2.49
N VAL A 368 -4.85 18.25 -3.61
CA VAL A 368 -3.50 17.67 -3.75
C VAL A 368 -2.79 18.20 -5.02
N PRO A 369 -2.48 19.50 -5.06
CA PRO A 369 -1.92 20.15 -6.27
C PRO A 369 -0.58 19.57 -6.71
N TRP A 370 0.17 18.93 -5.84
CA TRP A 370 1.46 18.30 -6.14
C TRP A 370 1.33 16.99 -6.96
N PHE A 371 0.12 16.45 -7.13
CA PHE A 371 -0.08 15.22 -7.92
C PHE A 371 0.32 15.38 -9.38
N LYS A 372 0.22 16.59 -9.95
CA LYS A 372 0.71 16.84 -11.31
C LYS A 372 2.23 16.63 -11.45
N ASP A 373 2.99 16.90 -10.38
CA ASP A 373 4.44 16.66 -10.34
C ASP A 373 4.74 15.20 -9.98
N ALA A 374 3.90 14.59 -9.15
CA ALA A 374 4.00 13.20 -8.74
C ALA A 374 3.77 12.20 -9.88
N ALA A 375 2.93 12.54 -10.86
CA ALA A 375 2.57 11.65 -11.97
C ALA A 375 3.82 11.11 -12.69
N GLY A 376 4.77 11.97 -13.05
CA GLY A 376 5.99 11.61 -13.73
C GLY A 376 6.88 10.67 -12.90
N VAL A 377 6.95 10.90 -11.59
CA VAL A 377 7.73 10.07 -10.66
C VAL A 377 7.08 8.69 -10.49
N ALA A 378 5.77 8.64 -10.30
CA ALA A 378 5.03 7.38 -10.16
C ALA A 378 5.11 6.53 -11.44
N MET A 379 5.04 7.17 -12.62
CA MET A 379 5.18 6.47 -13.91
C MET A 379 6.59 5.93 -14.18
N ALA A 380 7.63 6.57 -13.61
CA ALA A 380 9.02 6.11 -13.67
C ALA A 380 9.35 5.08 -12.58
N GLY A 381 8.35 4.65 -11.81
CA GLY A 381 8.51 3.74 -10.71
C GLY A 381 8.89 2.32 -11.15
N LYS A 382 9.71 1.65 -10.34
CA LYS A 382 10.09 0.25 -10.50
C LYS A 382 9.47 -0.60 -9.38
N SER A 383 8.90 -1.74 -9.77
CA SER A 383 8.39 -2.71 -8.80
C SER A 383 9.56 -3.42 -8.09
N ARG A 384 9.37 -3.68 -6.80
CA ARG A 384 10.20 -4.64 -6.06
C ARG A 384 10.14 -6.01 -6.77
N PRO A 385 11.16 -6.89 -6.59
CA PRO A 385 11.15 -8.21 -7.24
C PRO A 385 9.86 -8.98 -6.92
N MET A 386 9.08 -9.31 -7.95
CA MET A 386 7.88 -10.11 -7.77
C MET A 386 8.23 -11.60 -7.86
N SER A 387 7.90 -12.37 -6.82
CA SER A 387 8.20 -13.78 -6.70
C SER A 387 7.13 -14.50 -5.89
N ARG A 388 6.90 -15.78 -6.21
CA ARG A 388 6.08 -16.67 -5.35
C ARG A 388 6.68 -16.83 -3.95
N ASP A 389 7.98 -16.61 -3.82
CA ASP A 389 8.73 -16.65 -2.56
C ASP A 389 9.08 -15.26 -2.04
N TYR A 390 8.27 -14.23 -2.41
CA TYR A 390 8.59 -12.84 -2.07
C TYR A 390 8.90 -12.63 -0.59
N GLY A 391 8.23 -13.33 0.31
CA GLY A 391 8.54 -13.27 1.74
C GLY A 391 10.02 -13.55 2.05
N GLN A 392 10.60 -14.55 1.42
CA GLN A 392 12.01 -14.90 1.57
C GLN A 392 12.92 -13.89 0.85
N VAL A 393 12.54 -13.43 -0.34
CA VAL A 393 13.26 -12.39 -1.08
C VAL A 393 13.38 -11.11 -0.25
N SER A 394 12.26 -10.63 0.28
CA SER A 394 12.20 -9.46 1.15
C SER A 394 13.06 -9.65 2.40
N ASP A 395 12.94 -10.80 3.07
CA ASP A 395 13.71 -11.09 4.29
C ASP A 395 15.22 -11.01 4.05
N VAL A 396 15.70 -11.62 2.99
CA VAL A 396 17.12 -11.61 2.60
C VAL A 396 17.61 -10.17 2.39
N ILE A 397 16.89 -9.38 1.58
CA ILE A 397 17.32 -8.01 1.23
C ILE A 397 17.25 -7.10 2.46
N ARG A 398 16.09 -7.05 3.17
CA ARG A 398 15.89 -6.10 4.27
C ARG A 398 16.79 -6.35 5.46
N THR A 399 16.98 -7.62 5.84
CA THR A 399 17.83 -7.96 7.00
C THR A 399 19.31 -7.72 6.71
N THR A 400 19.76 -8.07 5.51
CA THR A 400 21.16 -7.85 5.11
C THR A 400 21.46 -6.36 4.91
N THR A 401 20.54 -5.60 4.30
CA THR A 401 20.67 -4.13 4.17
C THR A 401 20.79 -3.47 5.54
N SER A 402 19.90 -3.83 6.47
CA SER A 402 19.94 -3.31 7.84
C SER A 402 21.24 -3.67 8.55
N ALA A 403 21.75 -4.89 8.38
CA ALA A 403 23.03 -5.31 8.95
C ALA A 403 24.22 -4.50 8.40
N VAL A 404 24.20 -4.14 7.10
CA VAL A 404 25.21 -3.26 6.52
C VAL A 404 25.08 -1.84 7.08
N LEU A 405 23.89 -1.30 7.19
CA LEU A 405 23.65 0.03 7.78
C LEU A 405 24.02 0.09 9.26
N ALA A 406 23.81 -1.00 10.00
CA ALA A 406 24.28 -1.17 11.39
C ALA A 406 25.79 -1.42 11.51
N ARG A 407 26.53 -1.51 10.38
CA ARG A 407 27.96 -1.81 10.32
C ARG A 407 28.37 -3.18 10.90
N THR A 408 27.43 -4.10 11.03
CA THR A 408 27.70 -5.50 11.41
C THR A 408 28.17 -6.35 10.22
N LYS A 409 28.00 -5.82 8.99
CA LYS A 409 28.52 -6.38 7.73
C LYS A 409 29.13 -5.29 6.86
N LYS A 410 30.15 -5.63 6.10
CA LYS A 410 30.68 -4.77 5.03
C LYS A 410 29.75 -4.82 3.80
N PRO A 411 29.65 -3.76 2.98
CA PRO A 411 28.83 -3.75 1.78
C PRO A 411 29.05 -4.96 0.85
N ALA A 412 30.29 -5.33 0.58
CA ALA A 412 30.61 -6.47 -0.28
C ALA A 412 30.12 -7.80 0.31
N GLU A 413 30.33 -8.04 1.60
CA GLU A 413 29.87 -9.23 2.31
C GLU A 413 28.34 -9.33 2.29
N GLY A 414 27.65 -8.20 2.51
CA GLY A 414 26.19 -8.12 2.43
C GLY A 414 25.66 -8.44 1.04
N VAL A 415 26.28 -7.90 0.00
CA VAL A 415 25.88 -8.15 -1.39
C VAL A 415 26.14 -9.60 -1.79
N ASP A 416 27.24 -10.20 -1.37
CA ASP A 416 27.54 -11.62 -1.60
C ASP A 416 26.49 -12.53 -0.93
N GLU A 417 26.07 -12.18 0.29
CA GLU A 417 25.00 -12.90 0.98
C GLU A 417 23.66 -12.76 0.24
N ILE A 418 23.28 -11.54 -0.15
CA ILE A 418 22.05 -11.29 -0.93
C ILE A 418 22.07 -12.14 -2.21
N ASP A 419 23.11 -12.04 -3.02
CA ASP A 419 23.24 -12.80 -4.28
C ASP A 419 23.14 -14.31 -4.04
N SER A 420 23.91 -14.85 -3.12
CA SER A 420 23.96 -16.30 -2.86
C SER A 420 22.63 -16.86 -2.33
N ARG A 421 21.92 -16.12 -1.47
CA ARG A 421 20.62 -16.54 -0.92
C ARG A 421 19.53 -16.41 -1.96
N LEU A 422 19.46 -15.30 -2.71
CA LEU A 422 18.43 -15.08 -3.73
C LEU A 422 18.54 -16.06 -4.91
N ARG A 423 19.74 -16.44 -5.32
CA ARG A 423 19.90 -17.49 -6.35
C ARG A 423 19.34 -18.85 -5.93
N ARG A 424 19.14 -19.09 -4.64
CA ARG A 424 18.48 -20.29 -4.12
C ARG A 424 16.96 -20.15 -4.07
N VAL A 425 16.45 -18.95 -3.83
CA VAL A 425 15.03 -18.65 -3.68
C VAL A 425 14.37 -18.39 -5.06
N MET A 426 15.04 -17.67 -5.94
CA MET A 426 14.51 -17.24 -7.26
C MET A 426 15.01 -18.17 -8.39
N ARG A 427 14.87 -19.48 -8.21
CA ARG A 427 15.25 -20.50 -9.22
C ARG A 427 14.17 -20.72 -10.24
#